data_740b256a56cdd2ccb7d9ff3ecdf10dfb
#
_entry.id   740b256a56cdd2ccb7d9ff3ecdf10dfb
#
_cell.length_a   1.000
_cell.length_b   1.000
_cell.length_c   1.000
_cell.angle_alpha   90.00
_cell.angle_beta   90.00
_cell.angle_gamma   90.00
#
_symmetry.space_group_name_H-M   'P 1'
#
loop_
_entity.id
_entity.type
_entity.pdbx_description
1 polymer ?
#
loop_
_entity_poly.entity_id
_entity_poly.type
_entity_poly.pdbx_seq_one_letter_code
_entity_poly.pdbx_strand_id
1 'polypeptide(L)'
;PLIIRTFKQAMASMSRKHSNSSLRTERDLPMPLLLGTIVVIAILIWIIPTFPVSPIGALIVVIFGFFFASVSSRMVGLIGSSNNPVSGMAIATLIIATLVLKATGTVGTTGMVGAVAIGGIICIVAAIAGDTSQDLKSGFIVGATPIKQQIGELLGVVVSALSVGFVLYLLNEAWGYGTEDLPAAQATMMKMLVEGIMNAELPWGLILTGVFIAIAVEILKVPVMPFAVGMYLPFSLSAGIMAGGAVRFIVERIKGTDKEKKERTDRGVLFTSGLIAGEGIVGILLAVLTVFEVNIALDFSLPQILSLVIFIGLLLILFRQCMKKDK
;
A
#
# COMPACT_ATOMS: atom_id res chain seq x y z
N PRO A 1 -10.19 -16.47 -17.58
CA PRO A 1 -11.35 -16.02 -18.40
C PRO A 1 -11.64 -14.52 -18.24
N LEU A 2 -11.49 -14.01 -17.01
CA LEU A 2 -11.88 -12.64 -16.65
C LEU A 2 -10.96 -11.58 -17.27
N ILE A 3 -9.64 -11.75 -17.11
CA ILE A 3 -8.60 -10.85 -17.63
C ILE A 3 -8.65 -10.79 -19.15
N ILE A 4 -8.84 -11.94 -19.80
CA ILE A 4 -9.00 -12.03 -21.27
C ILE A 4 -10.24 -11.24 -21.71
N ARG A 5 -11.33 -11.32 -20.95
CA ARG A 5 -12.56 -10.56 -21.24
C ARG A 5 -12.34 -9.06 -21.06
N THR A 6 -11.66 -8.65 -20.01
CA THR A 6 -11.29 -7.23 -19.76
C THR A 6 -10.37 -6.71 -20.87
N PHE A 7 -9.38 -7.49 -21.28
CA PHE A 7 -8.49 -7.14 -22.38
C PHE A 7 -9.25 -7.02 -23.71
N LYS A 8 -10.14 -7.97 -24.03
CA LYS A 8 -11.00 -7.89 -25.21
C LYS A 8 -11.93 -6.67 -25.18
N GLN A 9 -12.47 -6.32 -24.02
CA GLN A 9 -13.30 -5.13 -23.86
C GLN A 9 -12.50 -3.84 -24.05
N ALA A 10 -11.27 -3.76 -23.50
CA ALA A 10 -10.36 -2.65 -23.73
C ALA A 10 -10.01 -2.50 -25.21
N MET A 11 -9.66 -3.60 -25.89
CA MET A 11 -9.39 -3.60 -27.33
C MET A 11 -10.62 -3.20 -28.17
N ALA A 12 -11.80 -3.67 -27.79
CA ALA A 12 -13.04 -3.31 -28.48
C ALA A 12 -13.41 -1.83 -28.26
N SER A 13 -13.07 -1.25 -27.11
CA SER A 13 -13.26 0.19 -26.84
C SER A 13 -12.31 1.07 -27.68
N MET A 14 -11.12 0.55 -28.02
CA MET A 14 -10.20 1.23 -28.94
C MET A 14 -10.74 1.32 -30.37
N SER A 15 -11.49 0.30 -30.82
CA SER A 15 -12.08 0.24 -32.17
C SER A 15 -13.39 1.04 -32.30
N ARG A 16 -14.02 1.36 -31.17
CA ARG A 16 -15.17 2.25 -31.20
C ARG A 16 -14.67 3.67 -31.46
N LYS A 17 -14.87 4.17 -32.68
CA LYS A 17 -14.78 5.59 -33.03
C LYS A 17 -15.39 6.38 -31.88
N HIS A 18 -14.70 7.40 -31.39
CA HIS A 18 -15.21 8.32 -30.38
C HIS A 18 -16.69 8.57 -30.64
N SER A 19 -17.55 7.86 -29.94
CA SER A 19 -18.92 8.27 -29.79
C SER A 19 -18.80 9.61 -29.09
N ASN A 20 -19.07 10.70 -29.81
CA ASN A 20 -19.36 11.98 -29.20
C ASN A 20 -20.62 11.77 -28.35
N SER A 21 -20.45 11.08 -27.21
CA SER A 21 -21.53 11.01 -26.23
C SER A 21 -21.78 12.44 -25.82
N SER A 22 -22.99 12.89 -26.07
CA SER A 22 -23.43 14.25 -25.71
C SER A 22 -23.41 14.45 -24.20
N LEU A 23 -23.33 13.35 -23.43
CA LEU A 23 -23.39 13.36 -22.00
C LEU A 23 -22.02 13.65 -21.38
N ARG A 24 -21.98 14.64 -20.51
CA ARG A 24 -20.79 15.07 -19.75
C ARG A 24 -20.21 13.92 -18.91
N THR A 25 -21.04 13.05 -18.37
CA THR A 25 -20.70 11.93 -17.49
C THR A 25 -20.09 10.72 -18.20
N GLU A 26 -19.98 10.76 -19.53
CA GLU A 26 -19.40 9.69 -20.33
C GLU A 26 -18.08 10.11 -21.01
N ARG A 27 -17.56 11.30 -20.66
CA ARG A 27 -16.32 11.82 -21.23
C ARG A 27 -15.12 11.33 -20.42
N ASP A 28 -14.37 10.40 -21.03
CA ASP A 28 -13.11 9.85 -20.51
C ASP A 28 -11.88 10.37 -21.26
N LEU A 29 -10.70 10.15 -20.69
CA LEU A 29 -9.44 10.36 -21.41
C LEU A 29 -9.37 9.47 -22.66
N PRO A 30 -8.88 10.00 -23.80
CA PRO A 30 -8.79 9.23 -25.04
C PRO A 30 -7.85 8.03 -24.87
N MET A 31 -8.30 6.83 -25.22
CA MET A 31 -7.50 5.59 -25.13
C MET A 31 -6.15 5.67 -25.85
N PRO A 32 -6.03 6.28 -27.07
CA PRO A 32 -4.73 6.44 -27.72
C PRO A 32 -3.73 7.26 -26.92
N LEU A 33 -4.20 8.28 -26.19
CA LEU A 33 -3.36 9.07 -25.31
C LEU A 33 -2.84 8.23 -24.13
N LEU A 34 -3.70 7.43 -23.51
CA LEU A 34 -3.32 6.53 -22.41
C LEU A 34 -2.27 5.53 -22.87
N LEU A 35 -2.49 4.87 -24.00
CA LEU A 35 -1.52 3.90 -24.53
C LEU A 35 -0.20 4.56 -24.92
N GLY A 36 -0.25 5.72 -25.55
CA GLY A 36 0.96 6.50 -25.86
C GLY A 36 1.75 6.86 -24.60
N THR A 37 1.05 7.28 -23.55
CA THR A 37 1.69 7.59 -22.25
C THR A 37 2.34 6.35 -21.61
N ILE A 38 1.67 5.18 -21.66
CA ILE A 38 2.26 3.93 -21.15
C ILE A 38 3.55 3.59 -21.89
N VAL A 39 3.56 3.69 -23.22
CA VAL A 39 4.75 3.44 -24.03
C VAL A 39 5.87 4.42 -23.71
N VAL A 40 5.56 5.71 -23.58
CA VAL A 40 6.54 6.74 -23.21
C VAL A 40 7.13 6.45 -21.83
N ILE A 41 6.29 6.12 -20.84
CA ILE A 41 6.75 5.78 -19.48
C ILE A 41 7.64 4.52 -19.51
N ALA A 42 7.25 3.48 -20.25
CA ALA A 42 8.06 2.26 -20.38
C ALA A 42 9.46 2.56 -21.00
N ILE A 43 9.51 3.42 -22.00
CA ILE A 43 10.77 3.87 -22.62
C ILE A 43 11.59 4.70 -21.61
N LEU A 44 10.96 5.61 -20.87
CA LEU A 44 11.64 6.43 -19.85
C LEU A 44 12.23 5.53 -18.73
N ILE A 45 11.49 4.55 -18.24
CA ILE A 45 11.99 3.60 -17.23
C ILE A 45 13.24 2.85 -17.74
N TRP A 46 13.27 2.52 -19.02
CA TRP A 46 14.43 1.86 -19.62
C TRP A 46 15.63 2.80 -19.82
N ILE A 47 15.39 4.06 -20.26
CA ILE A 47 16.46 5.00 -20.62
C ILE A 47 17.08 5.70 -19.41
N ILE A 48 16.29 5.93 -18.35
CA ILE A 48 16.76 6.67 -17.17
C ILE A 48 17.76 5.82 -16.39
N PRO A 49 19.05 6.24 -16.26
CA PRO A 49 20.11 5.42 -15.63
C PRO A 49 19.86 5.16 -14.14
N THR A 50 19.08 5.99 -13.48
CA THR A 50 18.74 5.83 -12.05
C THR A 50 17.92 4.54 -11.81
N PHE A 51 17.21 4.06 -12.84
CA PHE A 51 16.52 2.78 -12.80
C PHE A 51 17.33 1.75 -13.61
N PRO A 52 18.11 0.86 -12.99
CA PRO A 52 18.82 -0.18 -13.72
C PRO A 52 17.87 -1.28 -14.21
N VAL A 53 16.89 -0.88 -15.00
CA VAL A 53 15.87 -1.77 -15.55
C VAL A 53 16.20 -2.06 -17.01
N SER A 54 16.43 -3.35 -17.32
CA SER A 54 16.65 -3.81 -18.69
C SER A 54 15.37 -3.65 -19.55
N PRO A 55 15.48 -3.70 -20.89
CA PRO A 55 14.27 -3.70 -21.75
C PRO A 55 13.27 -4.80 -21.39
N ILE A 56 13.78 -5.96 -20.95
CA ILE A 56 12.94 -7.07 -20.47
C ILE A 56 12.23 -6.66 -19.16
N GLY A 57 12.92 -5.97 -18.26
CA GLY A 57 12.32 -5.43 -17.06
C GLY A 57 11.22 -4.40 -17.34
N ALA A 58 11.41 -3.51 -18.31
CA ALA A 58 10.39 -2.57 -18.76
C ALA A 58 9.16 -3.31 -19.35
N LEU A 59 9.38 -4.38 -20.09
CA LEU A 59 8.29 -5.23 -20.59
C LEU A 59 7.52 -5.90 -19.45
N ILE A 60 8.22 -6.38 -18.42
CA ILE A 60 7.58 -6.92 -17.20
C ILE A 60 6.69 -5.86 -16.55
N VAL A 61 7.17 -4.62 -16.43
CA VAL A 61 6.39 -3.51 -15.87
C VAL A 61 5.09 -3.30 -16.66
N VAL A 62 5.12 -3.31 -17.99
CA VAL A 62 3.91 -3.13 -18.82
C VAL A 62 2.95 -4.30 -18.63
N ILE A 63 3.43 -5.53 -18.71
CA ILE A 63 2.58 -6.74 -18.64
C ILE A 63 1.96 -6.86 -17.24
N PHE A 64 2.76 -6.81 -16.20
CA PHE A 64 2.27 -6.94 -14.83
C PHE A 64 1.53 -5.69 -14.36
N GLY A 65 1.90 -4.50 -14.84
CA GLY A 65 1.16 -3.28 -14.61
C GLY A 65 -0.28 -3.40 -15.09
N PHE A 66 -0.49 -3.82 -16.32
CA PHE A 66 -1.84 -4.06 -16.85
C PHE A 66 -2.59 -5.15 -16.08
N PHE A 67 -1.90 -6.27 -15.78
CA PHE A 67 -2.50 -7.38 -15.06
C PHE A 67 -2.95 -6.95 -13.65
N PHE A 68 -2.06 -6.37 -12.86
CA PHE A 68 -2.36 -6.01 -11.48
C PHE A 68 -3.24 -4.77 -11.36
N ALA A 69 -3.17 -3.82 -12.30
CA ALA A 69 -4.16 -2.75 -12.38
C ALA A 69 -5.58 -3.29 -12.56
N SER A 70 -5.75 -4.27 -13.46
CA SER A 70 -7.05 -4.92 -13.69
C SER A 70 -7.54 -5.72 -12.49
N VAL A 71 -6.64 -6.40 -11.78
CA VAL A 71 -6.96 -7.17 -10.57
C VAL A 71 -7.32 -6.22 -9.42
N SER A 72 -6.50 -5.21 -9.18
CA SER A 72 -6.69 -4.21 -8.14
C SER A 72 -8.02 -3.48 -8.28
N SER A 73 -8.30 -2.93 -9.47
CA SER A 73 -9.57 -2.25 -9.75
C SER A 73 -10.80 -3.09 -9.43
N ARG A 74 -10.73 -4.41 -9.65
CA ARG A 74 -11.82 -5.32 -9.31
C ARG A 74 -11.91 -5.64 -7.84
N MET A 75 -10.77 -5.87 -7.19
CA MET A 75 -10.73 -6.16 -5.76
C MET A 75 -11.28 -4.97 -4.98
N VAL A 76 -10.89 -3.76 -5.34
CA VAL A 76 -11.40 -2.54 -4.71
C VAL A 76 -12.91 -2.38 -4.87
N GLY A 77 -13.47 -2.77 -6.00
CA GLY A 77 -14.92 -2.81 -6.20
C GLY A 77 -15.68 -3.74 -5.24
N LEU A 78 -15.00 -4.73 -4.67
CA LEU A 78 -15.58 -5.70 -3.72
C LEU A 78 -15.29 -5.35 -2.26
N ILE A 79 -14.07 -4.90 -1.95
CA ILE A 79 -13.57 -4.79 -0.57
C ILE A 79 -13.16 -3.36 -0.18
N GLY A 80 -13.19 -2.41 -1.11
CA GLY A 80 -12.71 -1.04 -0.91
C GLY A 80 -11.20 -0.89 -1.06
N SER A 81 -10.73 0.35 -1.33
CA SER A 81 -9.31 0.61 -1.63
C SER A 81 -8.41 0.38 -0.40
N SER A 82 -8.90 0.64 0.81
CA SER A 82 -8.15 0.43 2.05
C SER A 82 -7.79 -1.03 2.33
N ASN A 83 -8.51 -1.98 1.76
CA ASN A 83 -8.28 -3.43 1.92
C ASN A 83 -7.66 -4.07 0.67
N ASN A 84 -7.19 -3.28 -0.28
CA ASN A 84 -6.57 -3.77 -1.51
C ASN A 84 -5.26 -4.52 -1.18
N PRO A 85 -5.09 -5.80 -1.62
CA PRO A 85 -3.91 -6.61 -1.28
C PRO A 85 -2.68 -6.25 -2.13
N VAL A 86 -2.31 -4.97 -2.16
CA VAL A 86 -1.20 -4.43 -2.97
C VAL A 86 0.13 -5.10 -2.62
N SER A 87 0.37 -5.37 -1.33
CA SER A 87 1.59 -6.03 -0.87
C SER A 87 1.80 -7.40 -1.52
N GLY A 88 0.73 -8.22 -1.62
CA GLY A 88 0.82 -9.54 -2.27
C GLY A 88 1.16 -9.43 -3.76
N MET A 89 0.59 -8.45 -4.46
CA MET A 89 0.88 -8.18 -5.87
C MET A 89 2.33 -7.71 -6.07
N ALA A 90 2.82 -6.84 -5.18
CA ALA A 90 4.19 -6.35 -5.21
C ALA A 90 5.20 -7.48 -4.95
N ILE A 91 4.97 -8.34 -3.93
CA ILE A 91 5.85 -9.47 -3.62
C ILE A 91 5.92 -10.45 -4.79
N ALA A 92 4.77 -10.82 -5.38
CA ALA A 92 4.72 -11.73 -6.52
C ALA A 92 5.52 -11.17 -7.70
N THR A 93 5.35 -9.88 -8.01
CA THR A 93 6.11 -9.20 -9.07
C THR A 93 7.59 -9.19 -8.77
N LEU A 94 7.96 -8.86 -7.54
CA LEU A 94 9.35 -8.76 -7.12
C LEU A 94 10.08 -10.10 -7.25
N ILE A 95 9.45 -11.21 -6.84
CA ILE A 95 10.01 -12.55 -6.99
C ILE A 95 10.22 -12.89 -8.47
N ILE A 96 9.18 -12.67 -9.30
CA ILE A 96 9.24 -12.99 -10.74
C ILE A 96 10.27 -12.11 -11.45
N ALA A 97 10.27 -10.79 -11.17
CA ALA A 97 11.24 -9.86 -11.74
C ALA A 97 12.67 -10.24 -11.36
N THR A 98 12.92 -10.60 -10.09
CA THR A 98 14.22 -11.04 -9.62
C THR A 98 14.70 -12.30 -10.35
N LEU A 99 13.83 -13.30 -10.50
CA LEU A 99 14.14 -14.54 -11.22
C LEU A 99 14.44 -14.27 -12.70
N VAL A 100 13.64 -13.42 -13.36
CA VAL A 100 13.85 -13.08 -14.78
C VAL A 100 15.14 -12.28 -14.96
N LEU A 101 15.41 -11.28 -14.13
CA LEU A 101 16.65 -10.49 -14.19
C LEU A 101 17.87 -11.38 -13.98
N LYS A 102 17.83 -12.29 -13.01
CA LYS A 102 18.89 -13.28 -12.79
C LYS A 102 19.09 -14.19 -13.99
N ALA A 103 18.01 -14.71 -14.58
CA ALA A 103 18.07 -15.58 -15.76
C ALA A 103 18.61 -14.85 -17.00
N THR A 104 18.42 -13.54 -17.10
CA THR A 104 18.93 -12.70 -18.20
C THR A 104 20.34 -12.16 -17.95
N GLY A 105 21.00 -12.60 -16.88
CA GLY A 105 22.37 -12.21 -16.56
C GLY A 105 22.53 -10.87 -15.85
N THR A 106 21.42 -10.20 -15.48
CA THR A 106 21.47 -8.97 -14.68
C THR A 106 21.53 -9.35 -13.20
N VAL A 107 22.74 -9.56 -12.70
CA VAL A 107 23.03 -10.05 -11.34
C VAL A 107 23.68 -8.97 -10.46
N GLY A 108 23.90 -9.28 -9.19
CA GLY A 108 24.53 -8.38 -8.23
C GLY A 108 23.64 -7.21 -7.85
N THR A 109 24.24 -6.14 -7.34
CA THR A 109 23.53 -4.95 -6.83
C THR A 109 22.62 -4.31 -7.87
N THR A 110 23.08 -4.23 -9.13
CA THR A 110 22.30 -3.68 -10.24
C THR A 110 21.02 -4.47 -10.48
N GLY A 111 21.10 -5.80 -10.48
CA GLY A 111 19.92 -6.66 -10.61
C GLY A 111 18.97 -6.55 -9.42
N MET A 112 19.49 -6.44 -8.21
CA MET A 112 18.70 -6.25 -6.99
C MET A 112 17.93 -4.93 -7.01
N VAL A 113 18.61 -3.82 -7.32
CA VAL A 113 17.98 -2.50 -7.43
C VAL A 113 16.93 -2.49 -8.55
N GLY A 114 17.23 -3.10 -9.70
CA GLY A 114 16.28 -3.23 -10.81
C GLY A 114 15.03 -4.01 -10.42
N ALA A 115 15.18 -5.13 -9.70
CA ALA A 115 14.05 -5.93 -9.22
C ALA A 115 13.17 -5.14 -8.23
N VAL A 116 13.79 -4.46 -7.26
CA VAL A 116 13.08 -3.63 -6.29
C VAL A 116 12.37 -2.46 -6.98
N ALA A 117 13.00 -1.82 -7.95
CA ALA A 117 12.38 -0.75 -8.74
C ALA A 117 11.13 -1.26 -9.50
N ILE A 118 11.22 -2.41 -10.17
CA ILE A 118 10.07 -3.04 -10.85
C ILE A 118 8.96 -3.34 -9.85
N GLY A 119 9.28 -3.97 -8.71
CA GLY A 119 8.30 -4.26 -7.66
C GLY A 119 7.62 -3.01 -7.10
N GLY A 120 8.38 -1.94 -6.88
CA GLY A 120 7.89 -0.64 -6.42
C GLY A 120 6.95 0.03 -7.43
N ILE A 121 7.31 0.01 -8.73
CA ILE A 121 6.46 0.55 -9.79
C ILE A 121 5.13 -0.20 -9.85
N ILE A 122 5.14 -1.52 -9.78
CA ILE A 122 3.92 -2.33 -9.80
C ILE A 122 3.07 -2.12 -8.53
N CYS A 123 3.72 -1.93 -7.39
CA CYS A 123 3.04 -1.57 -6.15
C CYS A 123 2.24 -0.26 -6.32
N ILE A 124 2.88 0.78 -6.87
CA ILE A 124 2.24 2.07 -7.15
C ILE A 124 1.11 1.91 -8.17
N VAL A 125 1.34 1.20 -9.27
CA VAL A 125 0.32 0.94 -10.29
C VAL A 125 -0.91 0.25 -9.70
N ALA A 126 -0.71 -0.77 -8.87
CA ALA A 126 -1.81 -1.50 -8.24
C ALA A 126 -2.57 -0.64 -7.23
N ALA A 127 -1.87 0.19 -6.43
CA ALA A 127 -2.49 1.09 -5.47
C ALA A 127 -3.34 2.15 -6.18
N ILE A 128 -2.75 2.89 -7.12
CA ILE A 128 -3.43 3.97 -7.85
C ILE A 128 -4.59 3.42 -8.67
N ALA A 129 -4.46 2.26 -9.33
CA ALA A 129 -5.56 1.66 -10.06
C ALA A 129 -6.78 1.35 -9.18
N GLY A 130 -6.53 0.95 -7.93
CA GLY A 130 -7.58 0.75 -6.93
C GLY A 130 -8.25 2.06 -6.53
N ASP A 131 -7.46 3.07 -6.19
CA ASP A 131 -7.93 4.38 -5.74
C ASP A 131 -8.72 5.09 -6.85
N THR A 132 -8.19 5.14 -8.07
CA THR A 132 -8.87 5.67 -9.27
C THR A 132 -10.21 4.97 -9.51
N SER A 133 -10.27 3.65 -9.38
CA SER A 133 -11.53 2.89 -9.56
C SER A 133 -12.58 3.30 -8.54
N GLN A 134 -12.19 3.51 -7.29
CA GLN A 134 -13.11 3.96 -6.23
C GLN A 134 -13.53 5.41 -6.44
N ASP A 135 -12.61 6.29 -6.82
CA ASP A 135 -12.90 7.70 -7.07
C ASP A 135 -13.83 7.88 -8.26
N LEU A 136 -13.56 7.24 -9.38
CA LEU A 136 -14.45 7.28 -10.56
C LEU A 136 -15.84 6.71 -10.27
N LYS A 137 -15.93 5.68 -9.40
CA LYS A 137 -17.22 5.14 -8.99
C LYS A 137 -18.00 6.12 -8.11
N SER A 138 -17.34 6.78 -7.18
CA SER A 138 -17.92 7.84 -6.35
C SER A 138 -18.38 9.02 -7.21
N GLY A 139 -17.52 9.43 -8.14
CA GLY A 139 -17.83 10.47 -9.12
C GLY A 139 -19.04 10.15 -10.01
N PHE A 140 -19.16 8.90 -10.45
CA PHE A 140 -20.30 8.43 -11.20
C PHE A 140 -21.61 8.59 -10.40
N ILE A 141 -21.59 8.26 -9.11
CA ILE A 141 -22.77 8.34 -8.24
C ILE A 141 -23.22 9.80 -8.06
N VAL A 142 -22.28 10.75 -7.93
CA VAL A 142 -22.60 12.19 -7.77
C VAL A 142 -22.69 12.94 -9.10
N GLY A 143 -22.52 12.25 -10.23
CA GLY A 143 -22.63 12.84 -11.57
C GLY A 143 -21.44 13.71 -11.97
N ALA A 144 -20.23 13.41 -11.48
CA ALA A 144 -19.00 14.09 -11.88
C ALA A 144 -18.63 13.78 -13.34
N THR A 145 -17.71 14.58 -13.89
CA THR A 145 -17.17 14.37 -15.25
C THR A 145 -15.88 13.55 -15.15
N PRO A 146 -15.82 12.30 -15.66
CA PRO A 146 -14.68 11.40 -15.46
C PRO A 146 -13.33 11.98 -15.90
N ILE A 147 -13.25 12.61 -17.06
CA ILE A 147 -12.01 13.21 -17.56
C ILE A 147 -11.44 14.29 -16.61
N LYS A 148 -12.30 15.03 -15.91
CA LYS A 148 -11.82 16.04 -14.93
C LYS A 148 -11.27 15.40 -13.67
N GLN A 149 -11.86 14.29 -13.22
CA GLN A 149 -11.33 13.50 -12.10
C GLN A 149 -9.98 12.89 -12.49
N GLN A 150 -9.89 12.24 -13.64
CA GLN A 150 -8.66 11.62 -14.15
C GLN A 150 -7.51 12.64 -14.28
N ILE A 151 -7.79 13.86 -14.77
CA ILE A 151 -6.77 14.93 -14.83
C ILE A 151 -6.38 15.36 -13.41
N GLY A 152 -7.36 15.52 -12.51
CA GLY A 152 -7.09 15.86 -11.11
C GLY A 152 -6.22 14.82 -10.42
N GLU A 153 -6.48 13.53 -10.62
CA GLU A 153 -5.67 12.42 -10.11
C GLU A 153 -4.24 12.44 -10.65
N LEU A 154 -4.07 12.68 -11.96
CA LEU A 154 -2.73 12.77 -12.57
C LEU A 154 -1.92 13.93 -11.94
N LEU A 155 -2.53 15.10 -11.74
CA LEU A 155 -1.90 16.22 -11.04
C LEU A 155 -1.57 15.86 -9.59
N GLY A 156 -2.50 15.20 -8.90
CA GLY A 156 -2.30 14.71 -7.53
C GLY A 156 -1.14 13.73 -7.43
N VAL A 157 -1.01 12.80 -8.37
CA VAL A 157 0.12 11.84 -8.43
C VAL A 157 1.46 12.56 -8.57
N VAL A 158 1.56 13.57 -9.42
CA VAL A 158 2.82 14.35 -9.59
C VAL A 158 3.20 15.06 -8.29
N VAL A 159 2.25 15.76 -7.67
CA VAL A 159 2.49 16.46 -6.39
C VAL A 159 2.85 15.47 -5.29
N SER A 160 2.13 14.36 -5.19
CA SER A 160 2.39 13.31 -4.21
C SER A 160 3.77 12.67 -4.41
N ALA A 161 4.18 12.40 -5.66
CA ALA A 161 5.49 11.82 -5.95
C ALA A 161 6.63 12.71 -5.47
N LEU A 162 6.53 14.02 -5.69
CA LEU A 162 7.51 14.98 -5.19
C LEU A 162 7.53 15.03 -3.66
N SER A 163 6.36 15.09 -3.04
CA SER A 163 6.21 15.16 -1.58
C SER A 163 6.71 13.88 -0.90
N VAL A 164 6.32 12.72 -1.40
CA VAL A 164 6.74 11.41 -0.86
C VAL A 164 8.24 11.21 -1.02
N GLY A 165 8.82 11.57 -2.19
CA GLY A 165 10.26 11.49 -2.41
C GLY A 165 11.03 12.32 -1.39
N PHE A 166 10.57 13.56 -1.14
CA PHE A 166 11.16 14.42 -0.11
C PHE A 166 11.04 13.84 1.30
N VAL A 167 9.86 13.33 1.66
CA VAL A 167 9.63 12.70 2.98
C VAL A 167 10.50 11.47 3.18
N LEU A 168 10.62 10.60 2.15
CA LEU A 168 11.49 9.42 2.24
C LEU A 168 12.96 9.81 2.44
N TYR A 169 13.44 10.82 1.73
CA TYR A 169 14.78 11.36 1.94
C TYR A 169 14.96 11.89 3.37
N LEU A 170 14.02 12.69 3.84
CA LEU A 170 14.04 13.26 5.20
C LEU A 170 14.06 12.20 6.29
N LEU A 171 13.23 11.15 6.17
CA LEU A 171 13.18 10.05 7.13
C LEU A 171 14.50 9.26 7.15
N ASN A 172 15.12 9.07 5.99
CA ASN A 172 16.40 8.41 5.90
C ASN A 172 17.52 9.21 6.57
N GLU A 173 17.54 10.53 6.39
CA GLU A 173 18.51 11.42 7.03
C GLU A 173 18.31 11.51 8.54
N ALA A 174 17.04 11.51 8.99
CA ALA A 174 16.72 11.62 10.41
C ALA A 174 17.09 10.35 11.20
N TRP A 175 16.74 9.17 10.69
CA TRP A 175 16.83 7.92 11.47
C TRP A 175 17.47 6.75 10.72
N GLY A 176 17.48 6.79 9.39
CA GLY A 176 17.91 5.67 8.54
C GLY A 176 16.92 4.49 8.51
N TYR A 177 16.71 3.92 7.34
CA TYR A 177 15.82 2.76 7.20
C TYR A 177 16.47 1.48 7.71
N GLY A 178 15.70 0.67 8.44
CA GLY A 178 16.15 -0.61 8.99
C GLY A 178 16.85 -0.50 10.35
N THR A 179 16.78 0.66 10.98
CA THR A 179 17.25 0.89 12.37
C THR A 179 16.15 0.56 13.38
N GLU A 180 16.46 0.63 14.69
CA GLU A 180 15.46 0.46 15.75
C GLU A 180 14.41 1.58 15.72
N ASP A 181 14.82 2.80 15.36
CA ASP A 181 13.95 3.97 15.29
C ASP A 181 13.04 3.95 14.04
N LEU A 182 13.54 3.39 12.92
CA LEU A 182 12.78 3.24 11.68
C LEU A 182 12.95 1.83 11.09
N PRO A 183 12.29 0.81 11.66
CA PRO A 183 12.54 -0.59 11.33
C PRO A 183 12.25 -0.96 9.87
N ALA A 184 11.32 -0.27 9.20
CA ALA A 184 10.92 -0.53 7.81
C ALA A 184 10.77 -2.04 7.50
N ALA A 185 10.07 -2.77 8.37
CA ALA A 185 10.04 -4.24 8.39
C ALA A 185 9.66 -4.88 7.04
N GLN A 186 8.71 -4.29 6.31
CA GLN A 186 8.33 -4.79 4.97
C GLN A 186 9.46 -4.59 3.95
N ALA A 187 10.10 -3.42 3.94
CA ALA A 187 11.20 -3.14 3.02
C ALA A 187 12.39 -4.08 3.28
N THR A 188 12.71 -4.33 4.55
CA THR A 188 13.75 -5.27 4.98
C THR A 188 13.43 -6.70 4.50
N MET A 189 12.18 -7.15 4.65
CA MET A 189 11.74 -8.46 4.16
C MET A 189 11.86 -8.55 2.62
N MET A 190 11.47 -7.52 1.88
CA MET A 190 11.60 -7.48 0.41
C MET A 190 13.06 -7.53 -0.01
N LYS A 191 13.94 -6.79 0.68
CA LYS A 191 15.39 -6.84 0.46
C LYS A 191 15.92 -8.25 0.63
N MET A 192 15.61 -8.92 1.75
CA MET A 192 16.04 -10.29 2.03
C MET A 192 15.58 -11.28 0.95
N LEU A 193 14.36 -11.15 0.44
CA LEU A 193 13.86 -11.99 -0.65
C LEU A 193 14.67 -11.81 -1.94
N VAL A 194 14.93 -10.56 -2.33
CA VAL A 194 15.69 -10.25 -3.54
C VAL A 194 17.14 -10.74 -3.41
N GLU A 195 17.81 -10.46 -2.30
CA GLU A 195 19.17 -10.90 -2.01
C GLU A 195 19.26 -12.43 -2.01
N GLY A 196 18.34 -13.10 -1.32
CA GLY A 196 18.31 -14.56 -1.26
C GLY A 196 18.13 -15.23 -2.63
N ILE A 197 17.27 -14.67 -3.50
CA ILE A 197 17.09 -15.18 -4.87
C ILE A 197 18.32 -14.89 -5.72
N MET A 198 18.84 -13.66 -5.69
CA MET A 198 19.99 -13.25 -6.51
C MET A 198 21.24 -14.05 -6.17
N ASN A 199 21.54 -14.20 -4.89
CA ASN A 199 22.73 -14.91 -4.41
C ASN A 199 22.57 -16.44 -4.36
N ALA A 200 21.35 -16.96 -4.62
CA ALA A 200 20.98 -18.38 -4.45
C ALA A 200 21.17 -18.88 -3.00
N GLU A 201 21.07 -17.99 -2.03
CA GLU A 201 21.24 -18.26 -0.59
C GLU A 201 19.89 -18.18 0.16
N LEU A 202 18.82 -18.65 -0.47
CA LEU A 202 17.52 -18.70 0.18
C LEU A 202 17.52 -19.72 1.33
N PRO A 203 17.06 -19.35 2.52
CA PRO A 203 16.94 -20.27 3.64
C PRO A 203 15.72 -21.20 3.45
N TRP A 204 15.85 -22.17 2.55
CA TRP A 204 14.78 -23.08 2.15
C TRP A 204 14.09 -23.77 3.33
N GLY A 205 14.83 -24.08 4.40
CA GLY A 205 14.25 -24.64 5.61
C GLY A 205 13.21 -23.72 6.26
N LEU A 206 13.53 -22.42 6.38
CA LEU A 206 12.63 -21.43 6.94
C LEU A 206 11.44 -21.15 6.01
N ILE A 207 11.68 -21.10 4.69
CA ILE A 207 10.63 -20.87 3.69
C ILE A 207 9.62 -22.04 3.74
N LEU A 208 10.09 -23.28 3.72
CA LEU A 208 9.21 -24.45 3.80
C LEU A 208 8.44 -24.49 5.13
N THR A 209 9.12 -24.15 6.24
CA THR A 209 8.47 -24.04 7.54
C THR A 209 7.33 -23.01 7.50
N GLY A 210 7.58 -21.83 6.88
CA GLY A 210 6.55 -20.80 6.68
C GLY A 210 5.37 -21.29 5.84
N VAL A 211 5.63 -22.05 4.77
CA VAL A 211 4.59 -22.65 3.92
C VAL A 211 3.74 -23.64 4.73
N PHE A 212 4.37 -24.52 5.52
CA PHE A 212 3.63 -25.47 6.36
C PHE A 212 2.80 -24.77 7.45
N ILE A 213 3.35 -23.72 8.07
CA ILE A 213 2.59 -22.89 9.02
C ILE A 213 1.39 -22.25 8.33
N ALA A 214 1.56 -21.68 7.13
CA ALA A 214 0.46 -21.05 6.39
C ALA A 214 -0.65 -22.06 6.07
N ILE A 215 -0.30 -23.27 5.64
CA ILE A 215 -1.25 -24.37 5.39
C ILE A 215 -1.99 -24.75 6.69
N ALA A 216 -1.27 -24.89 7.79
CA ALA A 216 -1.87 -25.23 9.08
C ALA A 216 -2.85 -24.14 9.56
N VAL A 217 -2.48 -22.87 9.42
CA VAL A 217 -3.32 -21.72 9.78
C VAL A 217 -4.58 -21.67 8.92
N GLU A 218 -4.46 -21.96 7.60
CA GLU A 218 -5.60 -22.04 6.68
C GLU A 218 -6.56 -23.18 7.06
N ILE A 219 -6.04 -24.36 7.40
CA ILE A 219 -6.83 -25.50 7.87
C ILE A 219 -7.60 -25.15 9.16
N LEU A 220 -6.97 -24.37 10.05
CA LEU A 220 -7.59 -23.88 11.28
C LEU A 220 -8.62 -22.76 11.03
N LYS A 221 -8.83 -22.35 9.77
CA LYS A 221 -9.71 -21.25 9.36
C LYS A 221 -9.36 -19.90 10.02
N VAL A 222 -8.09 -19.71 10.37
CA VAL A 222 -7.57 -18.43 10.83
C VAL A 222 -7.13 -17.64 9.59
N PRO A 223 -7.46 -16.33 9.51
CA PRO A 223 -7.02 -15.52 8.38
C PRO A 223 -5.49 -15.48 8.28
N VAL A 224 -4.93 -16.08 7.22
CA VAL A 224 -3.47 -16.27 7.05
C VAL A 224 -2.73 -14.92 6.96
N MET A 225 -3.30 -13.93 6.26
CA MET A 225 -2.64 -12.62 6.08
C MET A 225 -2.43 -11.86 7.40
N PRO A 226 -3.45 -11.64 8.26
CA PRO A 226 -3.23 -11.03 9.56
C PRO A 226 -2.28 -11.83 10.47
N PHE A 227 -2.34 -13.15 10.40
CA PHE A 227 -1.42 -14.02 11.15
C PHE A 227 0.03 -13.80 10.71
N ALA A 228 0.29 -13.81 9.39
CA ALA A 228 1.61 -13.58 8.83
C ALA A 228 2.14 -12.19 9.19
N VAL A 229 1.30 -11.15 9.10
CA VAL A 229 1.66 -9.79 9.50
C VAL A 229 2.08 -9.74 10.96
N GLY A 230 1.33 -10.39 11.86
CA GLY A 230 1.66 -10.46 13.28
C GLY A 230 2.99 -11.17 13.57
N MET A 231 3.44 -12.09 12.69
CA MET A 231 4.71 -12.79 12.87
C MET A 231 5.94 -11.93 12.54
N TYR A 232 5.87 -11.04 11.56
CA TYR A 232 7.04 -10.25 11.16
C TYR A 232 7.08 -8.84 11.76
N LEU A 233 5.96 -8.34 12.29
CA LEU A 233 5.95 -7.04 12.96
C LEU A 233 6.66 -7.10 14.31
N PRO A 234 7.36 -6.02 14.71
CA PRO A 234 7.88 -5.89 16.08
C PRO A 234 6.80 -6.08 17.12
N PHE A 235 7.15 -6.71 18.23
CA PHE A 235 6.19 -7.01 19.30
C PHE A 235 5.46 -5.77 19.83
N SER A 236 6.15 -4.63 19.90
CA SER A 236 5.56 -3.34 20.32
C SER A 236 4.37 -2.93 19.47
N LEU A 237 4.48 -3.07 18.13
CA LEU A 237 3.39 -2.77 17.20
C LEU A 237 2.26 -3.80 17.32
N SER A 238 2.60 -5.08 17.37
CA SER A 238 1.62 -6.16 17.51
C SER A 238 0.83 -6.05 18.82
N ALA A 239 1.47 -5.65 19.93
CA ALA A 239 0.81 -5.42 21.21
C ALA A 239 -0.18 -4.24 21.16
N GLY A 240 0.20 -3.15 20.47
CA GLY A 240 -0.70 -2.02 20.24
C GLY A 240 -1.93 -2.39 19.43
N ILE A 241 -1.75 -3.14 18.34
CA ILE A 241 -2.84 -3.66 17.50
C ILE A 241 -3.76 -4.57 18.31
N MET A 242 -3.19 -5.46 19.13
CA MET A 242 -3.96 -6.35 20.02
C MET A 242 -4.81 -5.57 21.02
N ALA A 243 -4.25 -4.53 21.64
CA ALA A 243 -4.97 -3.69 22.58
C ALA A 243 -6.15 -2.96 21.92
N GLY A 244 -5.94 -2.38 20.73
CA GLY A 244 -7.02 -1.77 19.92
C GLY A 244 -8.08 -2.79 19.52
N GLY A 245 -7.67 -3.99 19.12
CA GLY A 245 -8.56 -5.12 18.80
C GLY A 245 -9.40 -5.55 20.00
N ALA A 246 -8.84 -5.56 21.22
CA ALA A 246 -9.57 -5.86 22.44
C ALA A 246 -10.66 -4.81 22.73
N VAL A 247 -10.37 -3.52 22.54
CA VAL A 247 -11.38 -2.45 22.68
C VAL A 247 -12.52 -2.69 21.68
N ARG A 248 -12.20 -2.95 20.41
CA ARG A 248 -13.21 -3.25 19.38
C ARG A 248 -14.08 -4.46 19.76
N PHE A 249 -13.45 -5.54 20.20
CA PHE A 249 -14.14 -6.75 20.63
C PHE A 249 -15.12 -6.50 21.79
N ILE A 250 -14.73 -5.66 22.76
CA ILE A 250 -15.61 -5.28 23.87
C ILE A 250 -16.79 -4.45 23.33
N VAL A 251 -16.55 -3.45 22.48
CA VAL A 251 -17.57 -2.58 21.90
C VAL A 251 -18.62 -3.36 21.10
N GLU A 252 -18.18 -4.33 20.29
CA GLU A 252 -19.07 -5.18 19.48
C GLU A 252 -19.93 -6.14 20.34
N ARG A 253 -19.45 -6.52 21.53
CA ARG A 253 -20.20 -7.38 22.48
C ARG A 253 -21.21 -6.63 23.36
N ILE A 254 -21.14 -5.32 23.44
CA ILE A 254 -22.11 -4.54 24.20
C ILE A 254 -23.48 -4.66 23.55
N LYS A 255 -24.51 -4.92 24.35
CA LYS A 255 -25.91 -5.06 23.91
C LYS A 255 -26.36 -3.85 23.07
N GLY A 256 -27.04 -4.13 21.99
CA GLY A 256 -27.57 -3.12 21.07
C GLY A 256 -28.01 -3.78 19.77
N THR A 257 -28.75 -3.02 18.96
CA THR A 257 -29.13 -3.41 17.60
C THR A 257 -27.90 -3.48 16.69
N ASP A 258 -27.97 -4.23 15.59
CA ASP A 258 -26.87 -4.33 14.63
C ASP A 258 -26.46 -2.96 14.07
N LYS A 259 -27.44 -2.05 13.91
CA LYS A 259 -27.21 -0.67 13.51
C LYS A 259 -26.39 0.11 14.54
N GLU A 260 -26.78 0.02 15.84
CA GLU A 260 -26.03 0.68 16.93
C GLU A 260 -24.62 0.16 17.09
N LYS A 261 -24.41 -1.16 16.93
CA LYS A 261 -23.10 -1.76 16.97
C LYS A 261 -22.20 -1.25 15.84
N LYS A 262 -22.74 -1.19 14.63
CA LYS A 262 -22.04 -0.65 13.47
C LYS A 262 -21.69 0.83 13.68
N GLU A 263 -22.60 1.66 14.12
CA GLU A 263 -22.37 3.08 14.40
C GLU A 263 -21.27 3.30 15.46
N ARG A 264 -21.21 2.47 16.50
CA ARG A 264 -20.16 2.51 17.53
C ARG A 264 -18.80 2.17 16.93
N THR A 265 -18.74 1.13 16.11
CA THR A 265 -17.50 0.71 15.44
C THR A 265 -17.04 1.78 14.45
N ASP A 266 -17.95 2.34 13.64
CA ASP A 266 -17.64 3.38 12.65
C ASP A 266 -17.09 4.64 13.34
N ARG A 267 -17.64 5.06 14.48
CA ARG A 267 -17.12 6.18 15.29
C ARG A 267 -15.70 5.89 15.81
N GLY A 268 -15.46 4.67 16.28
CA GLY A 268 -14.13 4.25 16.70
C GLY A 268 -13.11 4.31 15.55
N VAL A 269 -13.50 3.80 14.39
CA VAL A 269 -12.66 3.83 13.17
C VAL A 269 -12.38 5.27 12.74
N LEU A 270 -13.35 6.15 12.72
CA LEU A 270 -13.16 7.57 12.38
C LEU A 270 -12.19 8.27 13.36
N PHE A 271 -12.34 8.02 14.65
CA PHE A 271 -11.46 8.59 15.67
C PHE A 271 -10.01 8.08 15.50
N THR A 272 -9.83 6.77 15.33
CA THR A 272 -8.49 6.19 15.14
C THR A 272 -7.86 6.60 13.81
N SER A 273 -8.65 6.80 12.74
CA SER A 273 -8.15 7.36 11.48
C SER A 273 -7.57 8.76 11.66
N GLY A 274 -8.20 9.58 12.51
CA GLY A 274 -7.65 10.89 12.88
C GLY A 274 -6.34 10.80 13.66
N LEU A 275 -6.21 9.81 14.56
CA LEU A 275 -4.96 9.57 15.29
C LEU A 275 -3.84 9.13 14.35
N ILE A 276 -4.11 8.22 13.39
CA ILE A 276 -3.14 7.77 12.39
C ILE A 276 -2.65 8.94 11.53
N ALA A 277 -3.56 9.77 11.05
CA ALA A 277 -3.20 10.96 10.27
C ALA A 277 -2.36 11.94 11.10
N GLY A 278 -2.73 12.16 12.35
CA GLY A 278 -2.00 13.02 13.28
C GLY A 278 -0.60 12.52 13.56
N GLU A 279 -0.44 11.21 13.82
CA GLU A 279 0.86 10.56 14.02
C GLU A 279 1.78 10.76 12.81
N GLY A 280 1.26 10.54 11.60
CA GLY A 280 2.04 10.73 10.37
C GLY A 280 2.55 12.17 10.22
N ILE A 281 1.70 13.17 10.47
CA ILE A 281 2.07 14.58 10.40
C ILE A 281 3.12 14.92 11.46
N VAL A 282 2.91 14.50 12.71
CA VAL A 282 3.85 14.73 13.81
C VAL A 282 5.17 14.01 13.55
N GLY A 283 5.15 12.78 13.03
CA GLY A 283 6.36 12.05 12.66
C GLY A 283 7.21 12.80 11.63
N ILE A 284 6.59 13.36 10.59
CA ILE A 284 7.30 14.19 9.59
C ILE A 284 7.88 15.45 10.25
N LEU A 285 7.12 16.14 11.10
CA LEU A 285 7.61 17.32 11.82
C LEU A 285 8.80 16.98 12.73
N LEU A 286 8.75 15.87 13.44
CA LEU A 286 9.86 15.38 14.26
C LEU A 286 11.09 15.06 13.41
N ALA A 287 10.92 14.42 12.23
CA ALA A 287 12.01 14.16 11.31
C ALA A 287 12.68 15.47 10.83
N VAL A 288 11.89 16.50 10.50
CA VAL A 288 12.41 17.82 10.15
C VAL A 288 13.26 18.38 11.30
N LEU A 289 12.73 18.36 12.51
CA LEU A 289 13.43 18.90 13.69
C LEU A 289 14.72 18.13 13.99
N THR A 290 14.69 16.80 13.83
CA THR A 290 15.88 15.95 13.99
C THR A 290 16.98 16.31 12.99
N VAL A 291 16.62 16.51 11.70
CA VAL A 291 17.59 16.90 10.65
C VAL A 291 18.17 18.29 10.91
N PHE A 292 17.39 19.21 11.47
CA PHE A 292 17.88 20.55 11.87
C PHE A 292 18.57 20.54 13.26
N GLU A 293 18.83 19.38 13.84
CA GLU A 293 19.46 19.22 15.17
C GLU A 293 18.73 19.97 16.29
N VAL A 294 17.43 20.26 16.10
CA VAL A 294 16.59 20.87 17.12
C VAL A 294 16.19 19.80 18.11
N ASN A 295 16.89 19.76 19.25
CA ASN A 295 16.57 18.83 20.33
C ASN A 295 15.32 19.30 21.09
N ILE A 296 14.19 18.61 20.86
CA ILE A 296 12.94 18.80 21.60
C ILE A 296 12.79 17.72 22.68
N ALA A 297 13.76 16.82 22.80
CA ALA A 297 13.71 15.80 23.83
C ALA A 297 13.66 16.51 25.21
N LEU A 298 12.56 16.30 25.91
CA LEU A 298 12.50 16.66 27.31
C LEU A 298 13.53 15.79 28.05
N ASP A 299 14.46 16.39 28.77
CA ASP A 299 15.42 15.70 29.62
C ASP A 299 14.74 14.90 30.76
N PHE A 300 13.56 14.42 30.50
CA PHE A 300 12.69 13.75 31.44
C PHE A 300 12.32 12.36 30.86
N SER A 301 13.01 11.33 31.32
CA SER A 301 12.60 9.96 31.07
C SER A 301 11.33 9.67 31.86
N LEU A 302 10.21 9.58 31.13
CA LEU A 302 8.95 9.13 31.72
C LEU A 302 9.13 7.73 32.30
N PRO A 303 8.80 7.52 33.59
CA PRO A 303 8.79 6.17 34.16
C PRO A 303 7.92 5.25 33.27
N GLN A 304 8.35 4.02 33.06
CA GLN A 304 7.59 3.03 32.22
C GLN A 304 6.12 2.91 32.67
N ILE A 305 5.87 3.05 33.96
CA ILE A 305 4.52 3.05 34.54
C ILE A 305 3.67 4.21 33.99
N LEU A 306 4.24 5.41 33.86
CA LEU A 306 3.51 6.58 33.38
C LEU A 306 3.19 6.43 31.88
N SER A 307 4.10 5.87 31.07
CA SER A 307 3.83 5.54 29.66
C SER A 307 2.69 4.54 29.52
N LEU A 308 2.64 3.52 30.39
CA LEU A 308 1.54 2.56 30.43
C LEU A 308 0.21 3.22 30.82
N VAL A 309 0.22 4.12 31.80
CA VAL A 309 -0.98 4.88 32.23
C VAL A 309 -1.51 5.75 31.09
N ILE A 310 -0.62 6.44 30.35
CA ILE A 310 -1.01 7.26 29.19
C ILE A 310 -1.61 6.37 28.10
N PHE A 311 -1.00 5.22 27.82
CA PHE A 311 -1.52 4.27 26.83
C PHE A 311 -2.91 3.73 27.21
N ILE A 312 -3.10 3.34 28.47
CA ILE A 312 -4.43 2.91 28.97
C ILE A 312 -5.42 4.07 28.89
N GLY A 313 -5.00 5.30 29.20
CA GLY A 313 -5.82 6.51 29.04
C GLY A 313 -6.31 6.70 27.60
N LEU A 314 -5.43 6.48 26.62
CA LEU A 314 -5.77 6.53 25.20
C LEU A 314 -6.83 5.47 24.82
N LEU A 315 -6.67 4.25 25.30
CA LEU A 315 -7.65 3.17 25.07
C LEU A 315 -9.01 3.48 25.70
N LEU A 316 -9.03 4.10 26.87
CA LEU A 316 -10.27 4.55 27.53
C LEU A 316 -10.94 5.69 26.76
N ILE A 317 -10.16 6.62 26.22
CA ILE A 317 -10.69 7.70 25.34
C ILE A 317 -11.30 7.10 24.09
N LEU A 318 -10.61 6.14 23.44
CA LEU A 318 -11.13 5.41 22.28
C LEU A 318 -12.46 4.72 22.62
N PHE A 319 -12.50 3.97 23.70
CA PHE A 319 -13.72 3.30 24.16
C PHE A 319 -14.86 4.30 24.38
N ARG A 320 -14.59 5.43 25.06
CA ARG A 320 -15.55 6.49 25.30
C ARG A 320 -16.08 7.10 23.99
N GLN A 321 -15.23 7.30 22.99
CA GLN A 321 -15.64 7.82 21.70
C GLN A 321 -16.53 6.83 20.95
N CYS A 322 -16.24 5.53 20.99
CA CYS A 322 -17.13 4.51 20.44
C CYS A 322 -18.53 4.56 21.07
N MET A 323 -18.60 4.80 22.38
CA MET A 323 -19.85 4.77 23.17
C MET A 323 -20.63 6.11 23.16
N LYS A 324 -20.04 7.18 22.63
CA LYS A 324 -20.68 8.49 22.58
C LYS A 324 -21.91 8.42 21.65
N LYS A 325 -23.08 8.78 22.14
CA LYS A 325 -24.28 8.94 21.30
C LYS A 325 -24.23 10.31 20.62
N ASP A 326 -24.49 10.32 19.33
CA ASP A 326 -24.74 11.60 18.65
C ASP A 326 -26.02 12.20 19.22
N LYS A 327 -25.93 13.48 19.63
CA LYS A 327 -27.08 14.25 20.11
C LYS A 327 -27.98 14.65 18.95
#